data_e567a78cd90edfef9bb15e95f3275aa7
#
_entry.id   e567a78cd90edfef9bb15e95f3275aa7
#
_cell.length_a   1.000
_cell.length_b   1.000
_cell.length_c   1.000
_cell.angle_alpha   90.00
_cell.angle_beta   90.00
_cell.angle_gamma   90.00
#
_symmetry.space_group_name_H-M   'P 1'
#
loop_
_entity.id
_entity.type
_entity.pdbx_description
1 polymer ?
#
loop_
_entity_poly.entity_id
_entity_poly.type
_entity_poly.pdbx_seq_one_letter_code
_entity_poly.pdbx_strand_id
1 'polypeptide(L)'
;MLPGKNLTLPEPIIDFDPAETSSKPLDCLVIGAGPAGLTAAIYLARFHLSVLVIDAGRGRAASIPMSHNVSGFPEGISGPALLARMQEQAQRYGAAVRKGEVSSLRMDDDVLIANGTNFVVPARTVLLATGVVNRRPTIPDDLHDEALAQGLLRYCPICDGYEMTDRRIGVIGTGARGLREAEFLRSYSDDVTLIAPDEVHDPDVAKMVPLGDSGIKIVNGPCLRFLLMQDEIIVELPSGRLAFGAIYPALGTDVCSQLARCAGAHLSADGCIAVDRHQRTDVPGLYAAGDVVVGLDQISNAIGQAGVAAAAIRNDLAVRRALRR
;
A
#
# COMPACT_ATOMS: atom_id res chain seq x y z
N MET A 1 16.33 20.62 -26.09
CA MET A 1 15.31 19.73 -26.67
C MET A 1 15.95 18.37 -26.89
N LEU A 2 15.58 17.35 -26.14
CA LEU A 2 15.96 15.97 -26.40
C LEU A 2 15.03 15.44 -27.54
N PRO A 3 15.55 14.68 -28.49
CA PRO A 3 14.73 14.17 -29.58
C PRO A 3 13.63 13.25 -29.06
N GLY A 4 12.42 13.45 -29.57
CA GLY A 4 11.24 12.66 -29.21
C GLY A 4 11.47 11.19 -29.52
N LYS A 5 11.68 10.40 -28.47
CA LYS A 5 11.55 8.95 -28.56
C LYS A 5 10.06 8.64 -28.46
N ASN A 6 9.56 7.87 -29.41
CA ASN A 6 8.21 7.32 -29.41
C ASN A 6 7.91 6.73 -28.03
N LEU A 7 6.75 7.08 -27.49
CA LEU A 7 6.17 6.46 -26.29
C LEU A 7 5.89 4.97 -26.63
N THR A 8 6.89 4.14 -26.40
CA THR A 8 6.66 2.69 -26.31
C THR A 8 5.96 2.42 -24.97
N LEU A 9 4.96 1.56 -24.98
CA LEU A 9 4.36 1.05 -23.75
C LEU A 9 5.47 0.51 -22.83
N PRO A 10 5.34 0.67 -21.51
CA PRO A 10 6.32 0.13 -20.58
C PRO A 10 6.50 -1.37 -20.84
N GLU A 11 7.74 -1.82 -20.84
CA GLU A 11 8.02 -3.25 -20.95
C GLU A 11 7.31 -3.97 -19.78
N PRO A 12 6.63 -5.10 -20.04
CA PRO A 12 5.99 -5.87 -19.00
C PRO A 12 7.01 -6.25 -17.92
N ILE A 13 6.57 -6.35 -16.67
CA ILE A 13 7.43 -6.87 -15.60
C ILE A 13 7.76 -8.31 -15.96
N ILE A 14 9.04 -8.57 -16.23
CA ILE A 14 9.55 -9.88 -16.63
C ILE A 14 9.85 -10.67 -15.36
N ASP A 15 9.60 -11.98 -15.38
CA ASP A 15 10.02 -12.87 -14.30
C ASP A 15 11.53 -12.77 -14.08
N PHE A 16 11.96 -12.90 -12.83
CA PHE A 16 13.37 -12.87 -12.49
C PHE A 16 14.09 -14.07 -13.13
N ASP A 17 15.09 -13.79 -13.98
CA ASP A 17 15.95 -14.83 -14.54
C ASP A 17 17.09 -15.13 -13.56
N PRO A 18 17.25 -16.37 -13.08
CA PRO A 18 18.37 -16.77 -12.23
C PRO A 18 19.74 -16.47 -12.82
N ALA A 19 19.87 -16.45 -14.15
CA ALA A 19 21.10 -16.07 -14.84
C ALA A 19 21.47 -14.58 -14.69
N GLU A 20 20.52 -13.72 -14.32
CA GLU A 20 20.76 -12.31 -14.00
C GLU A 20 21.42 -12.10 -12.63
N THR A 21 21.66 -13.17 -11.87
CA THR A 21 22.29 -13.08 -10.54
C THR A 21 23.73 -12.58 -10.68
N SER A 22 23.96 -11.30 -10.38
CA SER A 22 25.30 -10.70 -10.41
C SER A 22 26.10 -11.16 -9.19
N SER A 23 27.37 -11.52 -9.38
CA SER A 23 28.31 -11.76 -8.27
C SER A 23 28.69 -10.48 -7.52
N LYS A 24 28.43 -9.31 -8.12
CA LYS A 24 28.69 -8.00 -7.47
C LYS A 24 27.42 -7.51 -6.74
N PRO A 25 27.55 -7.11 -5.45
CA PRO A 25 26.43 -6.57 -4.74
C PRO A 25 25.87 -5.31 -5.44
N LEU A 26 24.54 -5.24 -5.59
CA LEU A 26 23.84 -4.05 -6.01
C LEU A 26 24.07 -2.90 -5.02
N ASP A 27 23.92 -1.67 -5.49
CA ASP A 27 23.90 -0.52 -4.59
C ASP A 27 22.65 -0.53 -3.74
N CYS A 28 21.50 -0.80 -4.35
CA CYS A 28 20.23 -0.94 -3.64
C CYS A 28 19.32 -2.01 -4.29
N LEU A 29 18.81 -2.90 -3.47
CA LEU A 29 17.66 -3.73 -3.79
C LEU A 29 16.41 -3.09 -3.19
N VAL A 30 15.37 -2.88 -4.00
CA VAL A 30 14.06 -2.41 -3.57
C VAL A 30 13.08 -3.58 -3.60
N ILE A 31 12.38 -3.82 -2.51
CA ILE A 31 11.40 -4.91 -2.40
C ILE A 31 10.00 -4.30 -2.34
N GLY A 32 9.24 -4.50 -3.43
CA GLY A 32 7.91 -3.94 -3.69
C GLY A 32 7.93 -2.83 -4.73
N ALA A 33 7.10 -2.95 -5.78
CA ALA A 33 6.91 -1.97 -6.86
C ALA A 33 5.63 -1.14 -6.69
N GLY A 34 5.27 -0.84 -5.44
CA GLY A 34 4.27 0.17 -5.13
C GLY A 34 4.81 1.59 -5.33
N PRO A 35 4.00 2.64 -5.03
CA PRO A 35 4.41 4.04 -5.18
C PRO A 35 5.72 4.37 -4.46
N ALA A 36 5.96 3.83 -3.27
CA ALA A 36 7.21 4.03 -2.54
C ALA A 36 8.41 3.41 -3.26
N GLY A 37 8.32 2.13 -3.63
CA GLY A 37 9.44 1.42 -4.25
C GLY A 37 9.81 1.98 -5.61
N LEU A 38 8.83 2.25 -6.47
CA LEU A 38 9.08 2.84 -7.79
C LEU A 38 9.64 4.25 -7.70
N THR A 39 9.15 5.08 -6.76
CA THR A 39 9.73 6.41 -6.53
C THR A 39 11.19 6.32 -6.10
N ALA A 40 11.50 5.46 -5.13
CA ALA A 40 12.89 5.25 -4.70
C ALA A 40 13.77 4.77 -5.85
N ALA A 41 13.28 3.82 -6.65
CA ALA A 41 14.01 3.32 -7.83
C ALA A 41 14.32 4.43 -8.84
N ILE A 42 13.36 5.34 -9.11
CA ILE A 42 13.57 6.51 -9.97
C ILE A 42 14.71 7.37 -9.42
N TYR A 43 14.68 7.73 -8.14
CA TYR A 43 15.72 8.59 -7.52
C TYR A 43 17.09 7.92 -7.54
N LEU A 44 17.16 6.67 -7.09
CA LEU A 44 18.42 5.92 -6.99
C LEU A 44 19.07 5.71 -8.37
N ALA A 45 18.29 5.34 -9.39
CA ALA A 45 18.76 5.20 -10.75
C ALA A 45 19.27 6.54 -11.32
N ARG A 46 18.59 7.65 -11.00
CA ARG A 46 19.03 9.00 -11.38
C ARG A 46 20.31 9.45 -10.64
N PHE A 47 20.62 8.86 -9.49
CA PHE A 47 21.91 9.00 -8.82
C PHE A 47 23.01 8.09 -9.41
N HIS A 48 22.69 7.36 -10.51
CA HIS A 48 23.56 6.39 -11.17
C HIS A 48 23.97 5.21 -10.29
N LEU A 49 23.12 4.84 -9.36
CA LEU A 49 23.28 3.63 -8.56
C LEU A 49 22.71 2.42 -9.30
N SER A 50 23.27 1.25 -9.05
CA SER A 50 22.74 -0.02 -9.55
C SER A 50 21.52 -0.41 -8.69
N VAL A 51 20.34 -0.47 -9.33
CA VAL A 51 19.05 -0.66 -8.65
C VAL A 51 18.28 -1.80 -9.31
N LEU A 52 17.82 -2.72 -8.49
CA LEU A 52 16.85 -3.75 -8.86
C LEU A 52 15.61 -3.61 -7.97
N VAL A 53 14.43 -3.63 -8.57
CA VAL A 53 13.16 -3.73 -7.88
C VAL A 53 12.63 -5.15 -8.07
N ILE A 54 12.27 -5.82 -6.98
CA ILE A 54 11.60 -7.14 -7.01
C ILE A 54 10.20 -6.96 -6.42
N ASP A 55 9.17 -7.40 -7.17
CA ASP A 55 7.77 -7.27 -6.79
C ASP A 55 7.00 -8.57 -6.96
N ALA A 56 6.21 -8.91 -5.94
CA ALA A 56 5.37 -10.10 -5.97
C ALA A 56 4.05 -9.91 -6.73
N GLY A 57 3.76 -8.70 -7.24
CA GLY A 57 2.57 -8.39 -8.01
C GLY A 57 1.27 -8.26 -7.19
N ARG A 58 1.36 -8.06 -5.87
CA ARG A 58 0.21 -7.99 -4.95
C ARG A 58 0.05 -6.62 -4.28
N GLY A 59 0.57 -5.58 -4.91
CA GLY A 59 0.56 -4.22 -4.33
C GLY A 59 -0.85 -3.63 -4.22
N ARG A 60 -1.18 -3.05 -3.04
CA ARG A 60 -2.47 -2.42 -2.74
C ARG A 60 -2.88 -1.35 -3.77
N ALA A 61 -1.93 -0.56 -4.25
CA ALA A 61 -2.21 0.47 -5.24
C ALA A 61 -2.75 -0.08 -6.58
N ALA A 62 -2.44 -1.33 -6.94
CA ALA A 62 -2.94 -1.95 -8.17
C ALA A 62 -4.45 -2.18 -8.16
N SER A 63 -5.08 -2.27 -6.99
CA SER A 63 -6.52 -2.48 -6.85
C SER A 63 -7.32 -1.16 -6.79
N ILE A 64 -6.70 0.00 -6.90
CA ILE A 64 -7.39 1.30 -6.87
C ILE A 64 -8.03 1.55 -8.24
N PRO A 65 -9.39 1.58 -8.36
CA PRO A 65 -10.04 1.82 -9.65
C PRO A 65 -9.78 3.22 -10.18
N MET A 66 -9.90 4.23 -9.30
CA MET A 66 -9.64 5.64 -9.57
C MET A 66 -9.26 6.35 -8.28
N SER A 67 -8.23 7.19 -8.34
CA SER A 67 -7.82 8.07 -7.23
C SER A 67 -7.82 9.51 -7.72
N HIS A 68 -8.50 10.40 -7.00
CA HIS A 68 -8.57 11.82 -7.29
C HIS A 68 -7.69 12.69 -6.38
N ASN A 69 -7.02 12.07 -5.39
CA ASN A 69 -6.16 12.79 -4.45
C ASN A 69 -4.66 12.68 -4.76
N VAL A 70 -4.30 12.15 -5.94
CA VAL A 70 -2.90 12.16 -6.43
C VAL A 70 -2.65 13.50 -7.14
N SER A 71 -1.79 14.32 -6.55
CA SER A 71 -1.46 15.64 -7.10
C SER A 71 -0.89 15.54 -8.53
N GLY A 72 -1.37 16.40 -9.42
CA GLY A 72 -0.96 16.42 -10.84
C GLY A 72 -1.91 15.65 -11.77
N PHE A 73 -2.95 15.00 -11.23
CA PHE A 73 -3.98 14.28 -12.00
C PHE A 73 -5.38 14.82 -11.67
N PRO A 74 -5.77 15.99 -12.24
CA PRO A 74 -7.05 16.63 -11.91
C PRO A 74 -8.27 15.77 -12.26
N GLU A 75 -8.16 14.95 -13.30
CA GLU A 75 -9.23 14.01 -13.73
C GLU A 75 -9.13 12.66 -13.00
N GLY A 76 -8.26 12.55 -12.00
CA GLY A 76 -7.95 11.29 -11.35
C GLY A 76 -7.01 10.39 -12.16
N ILE A 77 -6.57 9.31 -11.54
CA ILE A 77 -5.76 8.26 -12.17
C ILE A 77 -6.04 6.91 -11.51
N SER A 78 -6.18 5.86 -12.30
CA SER A 78 -6.27 4.51 -11.74
C SER A 78 -4.93 4.05 -11.18
N GLY A 79 -4.96 3.20 -10.16
CA GLY A 79 -3.76 2.65 -9.57
C GLY A 79 -2.86 1.94 -10.59
N PRO A 80 -3.40 1.05 -11.45
CA PRO A 80 -2.63 0.41 -12.52
C PRO A 80 -1.96 1.41 -13.47
N ALA A 81 -2.68 2.47 -13.89
CA ALA A 81 -2.13 3.48 -14.79
C ALA A 81 -1.02 4.32 -14.11
N LEU A 82 -1.18 4.63 -12.82
CA LEU A 82 -0.15 5.32 -12.04
C LEU A 82 1.11 4.45 -11.93
N LEU A 83 0.96 3.19 -11.51
CA LEU A 83 2.10 2.27 -11.37
C LEU A 83 2.82 2.04 -12.69
N ALA A 84 2.09 1.89 -13.81
CA ALA A 84 2.68 1.73 -15.14
C ALA A 84 3.55 2.94 -15.53
N ARG A 85 3.08 4.18 -15.30
CA ARG A 85 3.85 5.41 -15.55
C ARG A 85 5.09 5.51 -14.67
N MET A 86 4.98 5.15 -13.39
CA MET A 86 6.10 5.17 -12.46
C MET A 86 7.15 4.10 -12.82
N GLN A 87 6.72 2.92 -13.24
CA GLN A 87 7.59 1.85 -13.70
C GLN A 87 8.32 2.24 -14.98
N GLU A 88 7.61 2.77 -15.98
CA GLU A 88 8.24 3.30 -17.20
C GLU A 88 9.31 4.34 -16.86
N GLN A 89 9.01 5.25 -15.92
CA GLN A 89 9.96 6.27 -15.50
C GLN A 89 11.20 5.66 -14.83
N ALA A 90 11.03 4.66 -13.96
CA ALA A 90 12.15 3.97 -13.30
C ALA A 90 13.05 3.25 -14.33
N GLN A 91 12.46 2.50 -15.25
CA GLN A 91 13.15 1.77 -16.31
C GLN A 91 13.88 2.72 -17.28
N ARG A 92 13.31 3.87 -17.59
CA ARG A 92 13.93 4.92 -18.44
C ARG A 92 15.28 5.41 -17.88
N TYR A 93 15.44 5.39 -16.55
CA TYR A 93 16.71 5.75 -15.90
C TYR A 93 17.60 4.55 -15.57
N GLY A 94 17.20 3.34 -15.97
CA GLY A 94 18.03 2.14 -15.84
C GLY A 94 17.77 1.29 -14.60
N ALA A 95 16.70 1.55 -13.83
CA ALA A 95 16.28 0.62 -12.80
C ALA A 95 15.67 -0.63 -13.45
N ALA A 96 16.13 -1.81 -13.05
CA ALA A 96 15.49 -3.06 -13.44
C ALA A 96 14.30 -3.33 -12.53
N VAL A 97 13.16 -3.76 -13.11
CA VAL A 97 11.98 -4.20 -12.36
C VAL A 97 11.69 -5.64 -12.75
N ARG A 98 11.62 -6.53 -11.77
CA ARG A 98 11.42 -7.98 -11.97
C ARG A 98 10.30 -8.50 -11.08
N LYS A 99 9.54 -9.44 -11.62
CA LYS A 99 8.54 -10.16 -10.85
C LYS A 99 9.21 -11.27 -10.04
N GLY A 100 8.90 -11.33 -8.76
CA GLY A 100 9.44 -12.34 -7.86
C GLY A 100 9.05 -12.05 -6.41
N GLU A 101 9.23 -13.06 -5.56
CA GLU A 101 8.96 -12.94 -4.14
C GLU A 101 10.22 -13.18 -3.34
N VAL A 102 10.65 -12.18 -2.57
CA VAL A 102 11.74 -12.33 -1.61
C VAL A 102 11.17 -12.97 -0.36
N SER A 103 11.69 -14.14 -0.02
CA SER A 103 11.23 -14.95 1.12
C SER A 103 12.07 -14.78 2.38
N SER A 104 13.33 -14.36 2.24
CA SER A 104 14.18 -14.07 3.39
C SER A 104 15.21 -12.99 3.10
N LEU A 105 15.63 -12.33 4.16
CA LEU A 105 16.65 -11.29 4.14
C LEU A 105 17.59 -11.52 5.33
N ARG A 106 18.90 -11.57 5.09
CA ARG A 106 19.91 -11.72 6.12
C ARG A 106 21.10 -10.81 5.86
N MET A 107 21.78 -10.41 6.91
CA MET A 107 23.07 -9.74 6.82
C MET A 107 24.19 -10.79 6.66
N ASP A 108 25.15 -10.49 5.79
CA ASP A 108 26.35 -11.28 5.55
C ASP A 108 27.52 -10.29 5.41
N ASP A 109 28.32 -10.15 6.46
CA ASP A 109 29.27 -9.07 6.64
C ASP A 109 28.59 -7.68 6.45
N ASP A 110 28.99 -6.90 5.44
CA ASP A 110 28.46 -5.58 5.10
C ASP A 110 27.43 -5.59 3.95
N VAL A 111 26.94 -6.79 3.58
CA VAL A 111 26.02 -6.98 2.45
C VAL A 111 24.75 -7.68 2.93
N LEU A 112 23.60 -7.18 2.50
CA LEU A 112 22.31 -7.83 2.69
C LEU A 112 22.07 -8.82 1.58
N ILE A 113 21.75 -10.07 1.95
CA ILE A 113 21.44 -11.15 1.03
C ILE A 113 19.94 -11.41 1.04
N ALA A 114 19.30 -11.14 -0.07
CA ALA A 114 17.88 -11.43 -0.29
C ALA A 114 17.74 -12.74 -1.06
N ASN A 115 16.92 -13.67 -0.55
CA ASN A 115 16.64 -14.93 -1.22
C ASN A 115 15.16 -14.95 -1.66
N GLY A 116 14.93 -15.48 -2.85
CA GLY A 116 13.63 -15.89 -3.37
C GLY A 116 13.67 -17.35 -3.80
N THR A 117 12.58 -17.84 -4.41
CA THR A 117 12.45 -19.25 -4.77
C THR A 117 13.60 -19.74 -5.69
N ASN A 118 14.02 -18.91 -6.65
CA ASN A 118 15.01 -19.31 -7.67
C ASN A 118 16.14 -18.28 -7.82
N PHE A 119 16.32 -17.37 -6.85
CA PHE A 119 17.33 -16.34 -6.95
C PHE A 119 17.93 -15.97 -5.60
N VAL A 120 19.15 -15.44 -5.65
CA VAL A 120 19.86 -14.84 -4.53
C VAL A 120 20.41 -13.50 -5.00
N VAL A 121 20.07 -12.42 -4.30
CA VAL A 121 20.50 -11.07 -4.67
C VAL A 121 21.28 -10.44 -3.52
N PRO A 122 22.60 -10.23 -3.69
CA PRO A 122 23.39 -9.46 -2.75
C PRO A 122 23.21 -7.95 -3.02
N ALA A 123 23.03 -7.17 -1.97
CA ALA A 123 22.89 -5.71 -2.06
C ALA A 123 23.56 -5.02 -0.87
N ARG A 124 24.17 -3.86 -1.12
CA ARG A 124 24.79 -3.02 -0.07
C ARG A 124 23.73 -2.35 0.80
N THR A 125 22.58 -2.07 0.20
CA THR A 125 21.41 -1.53 0.89
C THR A 125 20.15 -2.18 0.38
N VAL A 126 19.15 -2.29 1.25
CA VAL A 126 17.82 -2.78 0.89
C VAL A 126 16.79 -1.77 1.34
N LEU A 127 15.83 -1.44 0.47
CA LEU A 127 14.65 -0.67 0.80
C LEU A 127 13.42 -1.61 0.81
N LEU A 128 12.80 -1.74 1.97
CA LEU A 128 11.52 -2.43 2.11
C LEU A 128 10.38 -1.46 1.78
N ALA A 129 9.68 -1.72 0.68
CA ALA A 129 8.51 -0.98 0.22
C ALA A 129 7.31 -1.95 0.05
N THR A 130 7.22 -2.92 0.97
CA THR A 130 6.33 -4.07 0.91
C THR A 130 4.88 -3.76 1.25
N GLY A 131 4.62 -2.60 1.85
CA GLY A 131 3.29 -2.07 2.10
C GLY A 131 2.46 -2.90 3.09
N VAL A 132 1.15 -2.89 2.87
CA VAL A 132 0.14 -3.56 3.70
C VAL A 132 -0.89 -4.28 2.82
N VAL A 133 -1.62 -5.23 3.42
CA VAL A 133 -2.78 -5.91 2.82
C VAL A 133 -4.04 -5.54 3.59
N ASN A 134 -5.08 -5.08 2.91
CA ASN A 134 -6.37 -4.79 3.54
C ASN A 134 -7.03 -6.09 4.02
N ARG A 135 -7.53 -6.10 5.26
CA ARG A 135 -8.42 -7.16 5.73
C ARG A 135 -9.77 -7.01 5.05
N ARG A 136 -10.27 -8.10 4.49
CA ARG A 136 -11.49 -8.12 3.70
C ARG A 136 -12.68 -8.57 4.55
N PRO A 137 -13.91 -8.09 4.27
CA PRO A 137 -15.10 -8.72 4.78
C PRO A 137 -15.24 -10.13 4.19
N THR A 138 -16.06 -10.97 4.80
CA THR A 138 -16.36 -12.31 4.27
C THR A 138 -17.24 -12.18 3.02
N ILE A 139 -16.60 -12.08 1.87
CA ILE A 139 -17.21 -11.92 0.55
C ILE A 139 -16.43 -12.78 -0.45
N PRO A 140 -17.07 -13.44 -1.44
CA PRO A 140 -16.37 -14.16 -2.50
C PRO A 140 -15.42 -13.25 -3.28
N ASP A 141 -14.27 -13.78 -3.72
CA ASP A 141 -13.21 -12.98 -4.35
C ASP A 141 -13.69 -12.29 -5.65
N ASP A 142 -14.45 -12.97 -6.47
CA ASP A 142 -15.06 -12.43 -7.70
C ASP A 142 -15.99 -11.26 -7.42
N LEU A 143 -16.86 -11.40 -6.41
CA LEU A 143 -17.77 -10.33 -6.00
C LEU A 143 -17.01 -9.16 -5.35
N HIS A 144 -15.95 -9.44 -4.59
CA HIS A 144 -15.09 -8.43 -4.00
C HIS A 144 -14.43 -7.57 -5.09
N ASP A 145 -13.83 -8.21 -6.10
CA ASP A 145 -13.10 -7.52 -7.15
C ASP A 145 -14.08 -6.73 -8.06
N GLU A 146 -15.28 -7.25 -8.31
CA GLU A 146 -16.32 -6.52 -9.00
C GLU A 146 -16.80 -5.30 -8.21
N ALA A 147 -17.05 -5.45 -6.91
CA ALA A 147 -17.47 -4.35 -6.03
C ALA A 147 -16.42 -3.25 -5.95
N LEU A 148 -15.13 -3.61 -5.92
CA LEU A 148 -14.02 -2.65 -6.00
C LEU A 148 -14.02 -1.91 -7.35
N ALA A 149 -14.11 -2.65 -8.46
CA ALA A 149 -14.08 -2.07 -9.80
C ALA A 149 -15.22 -1.08 -10.03
N GLN A 150 -16.41 -1.36 -9.46
CA GLN A 150 -17.57 -0.48 -9.50
C GLN A 150 -17.53 0.65 -8.47
N GLY A 151 -16.54 0.68 -7.57
CA GLY A 151 -16.44 1.66 -6.49
C GLY A 151 -17.52 1.54 -5.40
N LEU A 152 -18.16 0.37 -5.30
CA LEU A 152 -19.15 0.04 -4.28
C LEU A 152 -18.52 -0.53 -3.01
N LEU A 153 -17.29 -1.03 -3.10
CA LEU A 153 -16.41 -1.39 -1.99
C LEU A 153 -15.20 -0.48 -2.00
N ARG A 154 -14.91 0.17 -0.87
CA ARG A 154 -13.87 1.19 -0.75
C ARG A 154 -13.09 0.98 0.54
N TYR A 155 -11.77 1.17 0.52
CA TYR A 155 -10.91 0.91 1.69
C TYR A 155 -10.29 2.16 2.30
N CYS A 156 -10.54 3.33 1.74
CA CYS A 156 -9.83 4.53 2.16
C CYS A 156 -10.71 5.78 2.12
N PRO A 157 -11.36 6.14 3.23
CA PRO A 157 -12.18 7.36 3.31
C PRO A 157 -11.43 8.65 2.93
N ILE A 158 -10.12 8.73 3.23
CA ILE A 158 -9.28 9.86 2.86
C ILE A 158 -9.09 9.95 1.35
N CYS A 159 -9.09 8.80 0.66
CA CYS A 159 -8.83 8.74 -0.78
C CYS A 159 -10.04 9.13 -1.61
N ASP A 160 -11.23 8.69 -1.19
CA ASP A 160 -12.42 8.67 -2.01
C ASP A 160 -13.75 8.93 -1.24
N GLY A 161 -13.65 9.44 -0.02
CA GLY A 161 -14.83 9.86 0.74
C GLY A 161 -15.56 11.05 0.09
N TYR A 162 -14.84 11.89 -0.65
CA TYR A 162 -15.43 13.03 -1.37
C TYR A 162 -16.46 12.58 -2.42
N GLU A 163 -16.20 11.47 -3.12
CA GLU A 163 -17.09 10.87 -4.12
C GLU A 163 -18.38 10.29 -3.50
N MET A 164 -18.40 10.16 -2.17
CA MET A 164 -19.55 9.67 -1.40
C MET A 164 -20.35 10.79 -0.73
N THR A 165 -20.09 12.06 -1.10
CA THR A 165 -20.83 13.20 -0.58
C THR A 165 -22.33 13.01 -0.79
N ASP A 166 -23.12 13.18 0.30
CA ASP A 166 -24.58 13.06 0.38
C ASP A 166 -25.15 11.69 -0.03
N ARG A 167 -24.28 10.64 -0.12
CA ARG A 167 -24.70 9.27 -0.40
C ARG A 167 -24.81 8.46 0.89
N ARG A 168 -25.62 7.40 0.85
CA ARG A 168 -25.73 6.45 1.93
C ARG A 168 -24.48 5.58 2.03
N ILE A 169 -23.81 5.60 3.19
CA ILE A 169 -22.52 4.92 3.42
C ILE A 169 -22.68 3.83 4.48
N GLY A 170 -22.22 2.61 4.16
CA GLY A 170 -22.06 1.53 5.12
C GLY A 170 -20.60 1.42 5.59
N VAL A 171 -20.36 1.27 6.88
CA VAL A 171 -19.05 0.97 7.46
C VAL A 171 -19.13 -0.42 8.08
N ILE A 172 -18.32 -1.36 7.61
CA ILE A 172 -18.25 -2.70 8.21
C ILE A 172 -17.10 -2.71 9.20
N GLY A 173 -17.43 -2.75 10.48
CA GLY A 173 -16.43 -2.70 11.54
C GLY A 173 -17.05 -2.65 12.92
N THR A 174 -16.20 -2.74 13.94
CA THR A 174 -16.62 -2.65 15.34
C THR A 174 -15.52 -1.97 16.16
N GLY A 175 -15.79 -1.72 17.45
CA GLY A 175 -14.85 -1.10 18.37
C GLY A 175 -14.46 0.33 17.95
N ALA A 176 -13.38 0.81 18.54
CA ALA A 176 -12.88 2.18 18.30
C ALA A 176 -12.47 2.44 16.84
N ARG A 177 -12.04 1.42 16.10
CA ARG A 177 -11.64 1.56 14.69
C ARG A 177 -12.87 1.83 13.82
N GLY A 178 -13.89 0.96 13.90
CA GLY A 178 -15.11 1.10 13.11
C GLY A 178 -15.79 2.45 13.38
N LEU A 179 -15.84 2.85 14.65
CA LEU A 179 -16.45 4.12 15.05
C LEU A 179 -15.69 5.32 14.46
N ARG A 180 -14.35 5.40 14.62
CA ARG A 180 -13.55 6.50 14.08
C ARG A 180 -13.70 6.63 12.55
N GLU A 181 -13.79 5.50 11.83
CA GLU A 181 -13.98 5.53 10.38
C GLU A 181 -15.39 6.00 10.00
N ALA A 182 -16.41 5.58 10.74
CA ALA A 182 -17.77 6.06 10.56
C ALA A 182 -17.89 7.58 10.88
N GLU A 183 -17.25 8.04 11.96
CA GLU A 183 -17.19 9.47 12.31
C GLU A 183 -16.48 10.28 11.23
N PHE A 184 -15.39 9.79 10.69
CA PHE A 184 -14.68 10.44 9.58
C PHE A 184 -15.59 10.60 8.35
N LEU A 185 -16.35 9.56 7.99
CA LEU A 185 -17.27 9.57 6.85
C LEU A 185 -18.48 10.48 7.06
N ARG A 186 -18.81 10.84 8.31
CA ARG A 186 -19.81 11.88 8.61
C ARG A 186 -19.43 13.26 8.06
N SER A 187 -18.17 13.49 7.74
CA SER A 187 -17.73 14.72 7.06
C SER A 187 -18.24 14.82 5.62
N TYR A 188 -18.69 13.71 5.05
CA TYR A 188 -19.16 13.64 3.66
C TYR A 188 -20.65 13.32 3.53
N SER A 189 -21.25 12.61 4.49
CA SER A 189 -22.65 12.21 4.44
C SER A 189 -23.31 12.22 5.80
N ASP A 190 -24.58 12.59 5.84
CA ASP A 190 -25.41 12.50 7.04
C ASP A 190 -26.09 11.12 7.20
N ASP A 191 -25.98 10.22 6.23
CA ASP A 191 -26.51 8.84 6.26
C ASP A 191 -25.38 7.81 6.32
N VAL A 192 -24.77 7.66 7.50
CA VAL A 192 -23.71 6.70 7.77
C VAL A 192 -24.23 5.61 8.72
N THR A 193 -24.01 4.35 8.35
CA THR A 193 -24.39 3.19 9.15
C THR A 193 -23.16 2.34 9.47
N LEU A 194 -22.87 2.14 10.76
CA LEU A 194 -21.84 1.22 11.26
C LEU A 194 -22.45 -0.15 11.48
N ILE A 195 -21.92 -1.18 10.80
CA ILE A 195 -22.41 -2.55 10.81
C ILE A 195 -21.35 -3.45 11.43
N ALA A 196 -21.71 -4.24 12.44
CA ALA A 196 -20.81 -5.24 12.98
C ALA A 196 -20.51 -6.32 11.92
N PRO A 197 -19.23 -6.69 11.71
CA PRO A 197 -18.89 -7.78 10.77
C PRO A 197 -19.44 -9.13 11.25
N ASP A 198 -19.42 -9.35 12.57
CA ASP A 198 -19.89 -10.52 13.28
C ASP A 198 -21.26 -10.25 13.95
N GLU A 199 -21.68 -11.06 14.94
CA GLU A 199 -23.03 -11.01 15.49
C GLU A 199 -23.39 -9.68 16.15
N VAL A 200 -22.52 -9.16 17.04
CA VAL A 200 -22.77 -7.94 17.81
C VAL A 200 -21.56 -7.02 17.82
N HIS A 201 -21.82 -5.74 18.02
CA HIS A 201 -20.74 -4.78 18.25
C HIS A 201 -20.04 -5.05 19.59
N ASP A 202 -18.75 -4.69 19.66
CA ASP A 202 -18.04 -4.57 20.92
C ASP A 202 -18.85 -3.68 21.89
N PRO A 203 -19.12 -4.11 23.15
CA PRO A 203 -19.89 -3.34 24.12
C PRO A 203 -19.37 -1.90 24.34
N ASP A 204 -18.10 -1.66 24.09
CA ASP A 204 -17.52 -0.32 24.21
C ASP A 204 -17.94 0.64 23.08
N VAL A 205 -18.38 0.14 21.92
CA VAL A 205 -18.94 0.99 20.85
C VAL A 205 -20.15 1.78 21.36
N ALA A 206 -21.06 1.13 22.06
CA ALA A 206 -22.25 1.77 22.62
C ALA A 206 -21.92 2.83 23.70
N LYS A 207 -20.77 2.72 24.35
CA LYS A 207 -20.30 3.69 25.36
C LYS A 207 -19.50 4.85 24.74
N MET A 208 -18.86 4.60 23.59
CA MET A 208 -18.03 5.58 22.89
C MET A 208 -18.85 6.54 22.03
N VAL A 209 -20.02 6.10 21.56
CA VAL A 209 -20.96 6.98 20.86
C VAL A 209 -21.69 7.80 21.91
N PRO A 210 -21.52 9.12 22.00
CA PRO A 210 -22.44 9.97 22.76
C PRO A 210 -23.84 9.73 22.18
N LEU A 211 -24.72 9.10 22.96
CA LEU A 211 -26.10 8.81 22.58
C LEU A 211 -26.77 10.15 22.19
N GLY A 212 -26.89 10.41 20.92
CA GLY A 212 -27.67 11.52 20.38
C GLY A 212 -27.02 12.46 19.38
N ASP A 213 -25.68 12.60 19.32
CA ASP A 213 -25.05 13.71 18.55
C ASP A 213 -24.29 13.27 17.28
N SER A 214 -23.88 11.99 17.15
CA SER A 214 -23.07 11.57 16.00
C SER A 214 -23.88 11.35 14.71
N GLY A 215 -25.19 11.08 14.82
CA GLY A 215 -26.04 10.75 13.68
C GLY A 215 -25.67 9.43 12.98
N ILE A 216 -24.78 8.61 13.57
CA ILE A 216 -24.39 7.31 13.02
C ILE A 216 -25.41 6.26 13.45
N LYS A 217 -25.96 5.51 12.47
CA LYS A 217 -26.79 4.36 12.73
C LYS A 217 -25.92 3.16 13.08
N ILE A 218 -26.24 2.45 14.16
CA ILE A 218 -25.49 1.26 14.60
C ILE A 218 -26.37 0.04 14.39
N VAL A 219 -25.86 -0.94 13.65
CA VAL A 219 -26.58 -2.16 13.29
C VAL A 219 -25.73 -3.39 13.60
N ASN A 220 -26.32 -4.38 14.23
CA ASN A 220 -25.66 -5.65 14.49
C ASN A 220 -25.61 -6.51 13.22
N GLY A 221 -24.59 -7.38 13.15
CA GLY A 221 -24.42 -8.38 12.13
C GLY A 221 -25.06 -9.71 12.47
N PRO A 222 -24.53 -10.81 11.95
CA PRO A 222 -23.43 -10.85 11.00
C PRO A 222 -23.84 -10.36 9.60
N CYS A 223 -22.83 -9.95 8.79
CA CYS A 223 -23.04 -9.71 7.36
C CYS A 223 -23.18 -11.05 6.65
N LEU A 224 -24.42 -11.46 6.33
CA LEU A 224 -24.72 -12.78 5.78
C LEU A 224 -24.36 -12.89 4.29
N ARG A 225 -24.61 -11.84 3.53
CA ARG A 225 -24.41 -11.82 2.08
C ARG A 225 -24.31 -10.39 1.56
N PHE A 226 -23.58 -10.25 0.44
CA PHE A 226 -23.48 -9.01 -0.34
C PHE A 226 -24.08 -9.23 -1.72
N LEU A 227 -24.84 -8.25 -2.23
CA LEU A 227 -25.40 -8.26 -3.57
C LEU A 227 -25.05 -6.94 -4.24
N LEU A 228 -24.53 -6.99 -5.47
CA LEU A 228 -24.24 -5.81 -6.26
C LEU A 228 -25.45 -5.47 -7.13
N MET A 229 -25.83 -4.21 -7.11
CA MET A 229 -26.76 -3.59 -8.02
C MET A 229 -26.01 -2.55 -8.85
N GLN A 230 -26.65 -1.92 -9.81
CA GLN A 230 -25.98 -0.99 -10.72
C GLN A 230 -25.22 0.14 -10.01
N ASP A 231 -25.82 0.76 -8.97
CA ASP A 231 -25.26 1.91 -8.25
C ASP A 231 -25.25 1.73 -6.72
N GLU A 232 -25.54 0.54 -6.25
CA GLU A 232 -25.66 0.23 -4.83
C GLU A 232 -25.11 -1.16 -4.50
N ILE A 233 -24.62 -1.30 -3.28
CA ILE A 233 -24.30 -2.59 -2.67
C ILE A 233 -25.29 -2.87 -1.54
N ILE A 234 -25.91 -4.05 -1.56
CA ILE A 234 -26.86 -4.49 -0.55
C ILE A 234 -26.14 -5.44 0.40
N VAL A 235 -26.29 -5.17 1.70
CA VAL A 235 -25.83 -6.06 2.77
C VAL A 235 -27.04 -6.76 3.38
N GLU A 236 -27.09 -8.09 3.32
CA GLU A 236 -28.09 -8.91 4.00
C GLU A 236 -27.64 -9.19 5.43
N LEU A 237 -28.52 -8.90 6.36
CA LEU A 237 -28.35 -9.05 7.81
C LEU A 237 -29.50 -9.90 8.37
N PRO A 238 -29.38 -10.46 9.56
CA PRO A 238 -30.52 -11.12 10.23
C PRO A 238 -31.73 -10.19 10.42
N SER A 239 -31.51 -8.89 10.55
CA SER A 239 -32.54 -7.87 10.71
C SER A 239 -33.20 -7.42 9.39
N GLY A 240 -32.67 -7.83 8.23
CA GLY A 240 -33.15 -7.43 6.89
C GLY A 240 -32.05 -7.00 5.95
N ARG A 241 -32.42 -6.27 4.91
CA ARG A 241 -31.49 -5.78 3.86
C ARG A 241 -31.26 -4.28 3.99
N LEU A 242 -30.01 -3.87 3.86
CA LEU A 242 -29.62 -2.47 3.80
C LEU A 242 -28.88 -2.21 2.48
N ALA A 243 -29.27 -1.16 1.77
CA ALA A 243 -28.62 -0.72 0.54
C ALA A 243 -27.76 0.50 0.80
N PHE A 244 -26.58 0.55 0.20
CA PHE A 244 -25.58 1.62 0.35
C PHE A 244 -25.02 2.01 -1.02
N GLY A 245 -24.70 3.29 -1.19
CA GLY A 245 -23.94 3.78 -2.34
C GLY A 245 -22.49 3.29 -2.35
N ALA A 246 -21.94 2.99 -1.18
CA ALA A 246 -20.72 2.23 -1.01
C ALA A 246 -20.59 1.70 0.42
N ILE A 247 -19.74 0.69 0.62
CA ILE A 247 -19.30 0.20 1.92
C ILE A 247 -17.80 0.40 2.11
N TYR A 248 -17.42 0.71 3.36
CA TYR A 248 -16.03 0.86 3.81
C TYR A 248 -15.73 -0.20 4.88
N PRO A 249 -14.88 -1.22 4.59
CA PRO A 249 -14.44 -2.17 5.59
C PRO A 249 -13.40 -1.53 6.53
N ALA A 250 -13.80 -1.20 7.73
CA ALA A 250 -12.95 -0.72 8.82
C ALA A 250 -12.31 -1.90 9.60
N LEU A 251 -11.83 -2.92 8.88
CA LEU A 251 -11.30 -4.17 9.45
C LEU A 251 -9.79 -4.11 9.72
N GLY A 252 -9.12 -3.05 9.24
CA GLY A 252 -7.69 -2.86 9.36
C GLY A 252 -6.88 -3.48 8.23
N THR A 253 -5.57 -3.51 8.45
CA THR A 253 -4.58 -3.99 7.49
C THR A 253 -3.60 -4.94 8.16
N ASP A 254 -3.00 -5.82 7.38
CA ASP A 254 -1.86 -6.65 7.79
C ASP A 254 -0.59 -6.05 7.20
N VAL A 255 0.37 -5.69 8.08
CA VAL A 255 1.61 -5.05 7.66
C VAL A 255 2.58 -6.09 7.12
N CYS A 256 3.11 -5.86 5.90
CA CYS A 256 4.05 -6.77 5.24
C CYS A 256 5.50 -6.58 5.75
N SER A 257 5.71 -6.64 7.07
CA SER A 257 6.99 -6.38 7.76
C SER A 257 7.82 -7.64 8.06
N GLN A 258 7.43 -8.80 7.55
CA GLN A 258 8.09 -10.08 7.86
C GLN A 258 9.60 -10.07 7.53
N LEU A 259 10.00 -9.51 6.41
CA LEU A 259 11.41 -9.43 6.01
C LEU A 259 12.23 -8.55 6.98
N ALA A 260 11.64 -7.43 7.45
CA ALA A 260 12.27 -6.58 8.46
C ALA A 260 12.48 -7.33 9.78
N ARG A 261 11.44 -8.06 10.22
CA ARG A 261 11.50 -8.90 11.42
C ARG A 261 12.59 -9.96 11.33
N CYS A 262 12.67 -10.67 10.18
CA CYS A 262 13.70 -11.68 9.95
C CYS A 262 15.12 -11.09 9.93
N ALA A 263 15.26 -9.86 9.45
CA ALA A 263 16.53 -9.12 9.47
C ALA A 263 16.86 -8.50 10.84
N GLY A 264 15.98 -8.63 11.83
CA GLY A 264 16.18 -8.13 13.20
C GLY A 264 15.80 -6.66 13.40
N ALA A 265 15.09 -6.03 12.46
CA ALA A 265 14.65 -4.64 12.60
C ALA A 265 13.51 -4.48 13.61
N HIS A 266 13.52 -3.36 14.32
CA HIS A 266 12.49 -3.03 15.31
C HIS A 266 11.15 -2.72 14.63
N LEU A 267 10.07 -3.28 15.21
CA LEU A 267 8.69 -3.05 14.77
C LEU A 267 7.90 -2.34 15.87
N SER A 268 6.95 -1.50 15.47
CA SER A 268 5.96 -0.92 16.39
C SER A 268 5.01 -1.98 16.93
N ALA A 269 4.18 -1.61 17.92
CA ALA A 269 3.15 -2.49 18.46
C ALA A 269 2.14 -2.96 17.39
N ASP A 270 1.87 -2.13 16.37
CA ASP A 270 0.98 -2.45 15.25
C ASP A 270 1.68 -3.24 14.13
N GLY A 271 2.94 -3.60 14.30
CA GLY A 271 3.73 -4.37 13.34
C GLY A 271 4.37 -3.54 12.22
N CYS A 272 4.26 -2.22 12.21
CA CYS A 272 4.93 -1.36 11.26
C CYS A 272 6.43 -1.30 11.55
N ILE A 273 7.25 -1.13 10.49
CA ILE A 273 8.70 -0.99 10.64
C ILE A 273 9.00 0.38 11.26
N ALA A 274 9.78 0.38 12.35
CA ALA A 274 10.27 1.60 12.96
C ALA A 274 11.43 2.18 12.14
N VAL A 275 11.35 3.45 11.78
CA VAL A 275 12.38 4.15 11.01
C VAL A 275 12.68 5.53 11.61
N ASP A 276 13.89 6.03 11.35
CA ASP A 276 14.25 7.41 11.68
C ASP A 276 13.65 8.40 10.64
N ARG A 277 13.89 9.70 10.85
CA ARG A 277 13.45 10.76 9.90
C ARG A 277 14.06 10.64 8.50
N HIS A 278 15.03 9.77 8.30
CA HIS A 278 15.69 9.49 7.04
C HIS A 278 15.30 8.13 6.46
N GLN A 279 14.28 7.50 7.02
CA GLN A 279 13.75 6.19 6.62
C GLN A 279 14.74 5.03 6.85
N ARG A 280 15.73 5.18 7.75
CA ARG A 280 16.63 4.12 8.18
C ARG A 280 15.96 3.29 9.26
N THR A 281 16.09 1.98 9.19
CA THR A 281 15.81 1.11 10.34
C THR A 281 17.01 1.11 11.29
N ASP A 282 16.92 0.41 12.41
CA ASP A 282 18.04 0.14 13.32
C ASP A 282 19.02 -0.91 12.79
N VAL A 283 18.71 -1.58 11.68
CA VAL A 283 19.62 -2.50 10.98
C VAL A 283 20.43 -1.73 9.93
N PRO A 284 21.78 -1.72 10.01
CA PRO A 284 22.61 -1.00 9.05
C PRO A 284 22.37 -1.44 7.60
N GLY A 285 22.15 -0.46 6.72
CA GLY A 285 21.88 -0.73 5.29
C GLY A 285 20.47 -1.13 4.96
N LEU A 286 19.59 -1.28 5.96
CA LEU A 286 18.17 -1.58 5.78
C LEU A 286 17.31 -0.32 5.98
N TYR A 287 16.47 -0.02 5.01
CA TYR A 287 15.55 1.12 4.97
C TYR A 287 14.12 0.63 4.75
N ALA A 288 13.14 1.46 5.10
CA ALA A 288 11.75 1.16 4.78
C ALA A 288 10.98 2.45 4.45
N ALA A 289 9.98 2.35 3.54
CA ALA A 289 9.14 3.47 3.15
C ALA A 289 7.77 3.01 2.64
N GLY A 290 6.79 3.89 2.71
CA GLY A 290 5.39 3.61 2.35
C GLY A 290 4.63 2.98 3.51
N ASP A 291 3.51 2.35 3.20
CA ASP A 291 2.55 1.87 4.21
C ASP A 291 3.11 0.81 5.19
N VAL A 292 4.29 0.26 4.92
CA VAL A 292 4.98 -0.68 5.80
C VAL A 292 5.61 -0.01 7.03
N VAL A 293 5.76 1.32 7.03
CA VAL A 293 6.27 2.10 8.16
C VAL A 293 5.16 2.81 8.92
N VAL A 294 5.45 3.25 10.13
CA VAL A 294 4.51 4.07 10.91
C VAL A 294 4.21 5.36 10.16
N GLY A 295 2.93 5.65 9.92
CA GLY A 295 2.54 6.89 9.26
C GLY A 295 1.17 6.85 8.62
N LEU A 296 0.97 7.71 7.62
CA LEU A 296 -0.26 7.80 6.87
C LEU A 296 -0.18 6.94 5.61
N ASP A 297 -1.12 6.01 5.46
CA ASP A 297 -1.25 5.11 4.30
C ASP A 297 -1.81 5.86 3.08
N GLN A 298 -0.97 6.65 2.44
CA GLN A 298 -1.33 7.46 1.27
C GLN A 298 -0.24 7.41 0.20
N ILE A 299 -0.65 7.43 -1.08
CA ILE A 299 0.28 7.46 -2.22
C ILE A 299 1.27 8.63 -2.10
N SER A 300 0.78 9.83 -1.76
CA SER A 300 1.60 11.02 -1.61
C SER A 300 2.65 10.89 -0.49
N ASN A 301 2.26 10.28 0.64
CA ASN A 301 3.17 10.01 1.76
C ASN A 301 4.23 8.97 1.36
N ALA A 302 3.82 7.88 0.73
CA ALA A 302 4.71 6.84 0.23
C ALA A 302 5.76 7.39 -0.75
N ILE A 303 5.36 8.29 -1.67
CA ILE A 303 6.24 8.99 -2.60
C ILE A 303 7.23 9.89 -1.83
N GLY A 304 6.75 10.67 -0.86
CA GLY A 304 7.58 11.56 -0.05
C GLY A 304 8.64 10.81 0.75
N GLN A 305 8.23 9.77 1.48
CA GLN A 305 9.12 8.91 2.24
C GLN A 305 10.19 8.24 1.37
N ALA A 306 9.80 7.76 0.19
CA ALA A 306 10.71 7.12 -0.76
C ALA A 306 11.79 8.06 -1.27
N GLY A 307 11.46 9.33 -1.52
CA GLY A 307 12.44 10.36 -1.87
C GLY A 307 13.47 10.59 -0.76
N VAL A 308 13.00 10.64 0.50
CA VAL A 308 13.86 10.75 1.69
C VAL A 308 14.75 9.52 1.84
N ALA A 309 14.20 8.31 1.72
CA ALA A 309 14.95 7.06 1.79
C ALA A 309 16.05 7.00 0.71
N ALA A 310 15.72 7.32 -0.54
CA ALA A 310 16.67 7.31 -1.64
C ALA A 310 17.84 8.29 -1.42
N ALA A 311 17.56 9.49 -0.91
CA ALA A 311 18.59 10.45 -0.58
C ALA A 311 19.49 9.96 0.57
N ALA A 312 18.90 9.33 1.60
CA ALA A 312 19.65 8.74 2.71
C ALA A 312 20.54 7.59 2.23
N ILE A 313 19.99 6.64 1.45
CA ILE A 313 20.75 5.53 0.86
C ILE A 313 21.97 6.05 0.08
N ARG A 314 21.75 7.02 -0.80
CA ARG A 314 22.83 7.62 -1.59
C ARG A 314 23.92 8.22 -0.72
N ASN A 315 23.54 8.96 0.32
CA ASN A 315 24.49 9.62 1.21
C ASN A 315 25.28 8.60 2.05
N ASP A 316 24.63 7.58 2.57
CA ASP A 316 25.28 6.54 3.37
C ASP A 316 26.24 5.68 2.53
N LEU A 317 25.87 5.39 1.27
CA LEU A 317 26.80 4.75 0.33
C LEU A 317 28.00 5.61 -0.01
N ALA A 318 27.82 6.95 -0.11
CA ALA A 318 28.91 7.88 -0.40
C ALA A 318 29.95 7.97 0.71
N VAL A 319 29.57 7.71 1.97
CA VAL A 319 30.49 7.60 3.12
C VAL A 319 31.37 6.35 3.00
N ARG A 320 30.81 5.25 2.52
CA ARG A 320 31.52 3.96 2.39
C ARG A 320 32.41 3.88 1.16
N ARG A 321 32.07 4.59 0.08
CA ARG A 321 32.86 4.65 -1.15
C ARG A 321 32.61 5.96 -1.90
N ALA A 322 33.63 6.44 -2.64
CA ALA A 322 33.47 7.61 -3.49
C ALA A 322 32.49 7.29 -4.64
N LEU A 323 31.33 7.94 -4.67
CA LEU A 323 30.39 7.90 -5.79
C LEU A 323 30.84 8.93 -6.83
N ARG A 324 31.83 8.58 -7.65
CA ARG A 324 32.35 9.42 -8.74
C ARG A 324 32.07 8.75 -10.09
N ARG A 325 31.77 9.56 -11.09
CA ARG A 325 31.59 9.13 -12.47
C ARG A 325 32.92 9.06 -13.19
#